data_17f3bc05390eefad100375e103bcaf34
#
_entry.id   17f3bc05390eefad100375e103bcaf34
#
_cell.length_a   1.000
_cell.length_b   1.000
_cell.length_c   1.000
_cell.angle_alpha   90.00
_cell.angle_beta   90.00
_cell.angle_gamma   90.00
#
_symmetry.space_group_name_H-M   'P 1'
#
loop_
_entity.id
_entity.type
_entity.pdbx_description
1 polymer ?
#
loop_
_entity_poly.entity_id
_entity_poly.type
_entity_poly.pdbx_seq_one_letter_code
_entity_poly.pdbx_strand_id
1 'polypeptide(L)'
;MTEKQVRAQVVATAEAWLGAKTGSAQHKEIIKLYNAQRPLPRGTQMQETWAWCAVFVSAVALKLGCRDIMPTEMSCHQMILLYKQLGRWIENDAYVPSAGDVIFYDWQDGTNYAATDNTGTPDHVGIVTSCDGKTIRVIEGNVNSEVAMRVLVVNGRFIRGFGIPNYALKATEEEKPAEPDKTDDLARKIVTEINDSGLDAAAVLAKVSALLGAKPAEPENPAETPAEPEKTAPTAAEINKIALEVLHGDWGNGTARRRRLTAAGYDYLTVQNRVNEIDAERRKGK
;
A
#
# COMPACT_ATOMS: atom_id res chain seq x y z
N MET A 1 18.51 13.80 10.17
CA MET A 1 17.58 12.84 9.51
C MET A 1 16.60 13.65 8.65
N THR A 2 16.42 13.31 7.38
CA THR A 2 15.49 14.02 6.50
C THR A 2 14.04 13.60 6.77
N GLU A 3 13.07 14.36 6.29
CA GLU A 3 11.64 13.99 6.37
C GLU A 3 11.38 12.61 5.76
N LYS A 4 11.98 12.31 4.60
CA LYS A 4 11.88 11.01 3.94
C LYS A 4 12.38 9.88 4.82
N GLN A 5 13.46 10.08 5.56
CA GLN A 5 14.00 9.09 6.49
C GLN A 5 13.07 8.89 7.70
N VAL A 6 12.43 9.95 8.22
CA VAL A 6 11.45 9.84 9.32
C VAL A 6 10.23 9.03 8.84
N ARG A 7 9.70 9.33 7.65
CA ARG A 7 8.61 8.56 7.02
C ARG A 7 8.98 7.09 6.86
N ALA A 8 10.19 6.80 6.38
CA ALA A 8 10.69 5.43 6.24
C ALA A 8 10.78 4.70 7.59
N GLN A 9 11.16 5.37 8.67
CA GLN A 9 11.16 4.78 10.03
C GLN A 9 9.75 4.44 10.51
N VAL A 10 8.75 5.27 10.22
CA VAL A 10 7.35 4.98 10.55
C VAL A 10 6.90 3.70 9.85
N VAL A 11 7.16 3.60 8.56
CA VAL A 11 6.82 2.40 7.78
C VAL A 11 7.56 1.17 8.32
N ALA A 12 8.88 1.25 8.51
CA ALA A 12 9.68 0.12 9.01
C ALA A 12 9.24 -0.32 10.42
N THR A 13 8.84 0.63 11.28
CA THR A 13 8.31 0.32 12.62
C THR A 13 6.99 -0.44 12.55
N ALA A 14 6.11 -0.04 11.65
CA ALA A 14 4.84 -0.73 11.42
C ALA A 14 5.07 -2.14 10.83
N GLU A 15 5.95 -2.26 9.84
CA GLU A 15 6.30 -3.52 9.17
C GLU A 15 6.98 -4.53 10.11
N ALA A 16 7.69 -4.07 11.14
CA ALA A 16 8.28 -4.95 12.16
C ALA A 16 7.24 -5.79 12.93
N TRP A 17 5.98 -5.39 12.91
CA TRP A 17 4.87 -6.15 13.51
C TRP A 17 4.04 -6.94 12.48
N LEU A 18 4.43 -6.97 11.20
CA LEU A 18 3.69 -7.71 10.17
C LEU A 18 3.52 -9.18 10.54
N GLY A 19 2.28 -9.68 10.46
CA GLY A 19 1.90 -11.03 10.88
C GLY A 19 1.66 -11.19 12.39
N ALA A 20 1.78 -10.14 13.20
CA ALA A 20 1.44 -10.16 14.62
C ALA A 20 -0.07 -10.41 14.79
N LYS A 21 -0.43 -11.50 15.50
CA LYS A 21 -1.82 -11.92 15.72
C LYS A 21 -2.33 -11.46 17.08
N THR A 22 -3.63 -11.24 17.19
CA THR A 22 -4.29 -11.00 18.47
C THR A 22 -3.87 -12.05 19.50
N GLY A 23 -3.48 -11.60 20.69
CA GLY A 23 -2.97 -12.45 21.77
C GLY A 23 -1.48 -12.78 21.69
N SER A 24 -0.79 -12.51 20.57
CA SER A 24 0.67 -12.70 20.45
C SER A 24 1.46 -11.73 21.31
N ALA A 25 2.75 -11.99 21.48
CA ALA A 25 3.64 -11.10 22.22
C ALA A 25 3.71 -9.70 21.61
N GLN A 26 3.74 -9.61 20.27
CA GLN A 26 3.72 -8.33 19.56
C GLN A 26 2.40 -7.57 19.75
N HIS A 27 1.26 -8.26 19.69
CA HIS A 27 -0.02 -7.62 19.98
C HIS A 27 -0.05 -7.05 21.41
N LYS A 28 0.43 -7.80 22.39
CA LYS A 28 0.53 -7.32 23.79
C LYS A 28 1.50 -6.15 23.93
N GLU A 29 2.59 -6.12 23.16
CA GLU A 29 3.50 -4.98 23.09
C GLU A 29 2.76 -3.73 22.56
N ILE A 30 2.01 -3.85 21.47
CA ILE A 30 1.20 -2.77 20.87
C ILE A 30 0.22 -2.20 21.91
N ILE A 31 -0.54 -3.05 22.58
CA ILE A 31 -1.49 -2.63 23.62
C ILE A 31 -0.76 -1.99 24.82
N LYS A 32 0.38 -2.55 25.24
CA LYS A 32 1.19 -2.01 26.33
C LYS A 32 1.73 -0.61 26.02
N LEU A 33 2.23 -0.39 24.80
CA LEU A 33 2.69 0.94 24.36
C LEU A 33 1.57 1.97 24.45
N TYR A 34 0.37 1.64 23.96
CA TYR A 34 -0.78 2.52 24.05
C TYR A 34 -1.15 2.82 25.51
N ASN A 35 -1.25 1.82 26.36
CA ASN A 35 -1.67 1.95 27.76
C ASN A 35 -0.62 2.61 28.66
N ALA A 36 0.64 2.67 28.24
CA ALA A 36 1.72 3.31 28.97
C ALA A 36 1.76 4.83 28.83
N GLN A 37 1.09 5.39 27.80
CA GLN A 37 1.11 6.83 27.55
C GLN A 37 0.44 7.64 28.68
N ARG A 38 0.94 8.86 28.92
CA ARG A 38 0.36 9.79 29.89
C ARG A 38 0.25 11.20 29.26
N PRO A 39 -0.91 11.86 29.33
CA PRO A 39 -2.19 11.29 29.75
C PRO A 39 -2.67 10.23 28.72
N LEU A 40 -3.50 9.29 29.20
CA LEU A 40 -4.24 8.38 28.30
C LEU A 40 -5.30 9.17 27.53
N PRO A 41 -5.48 8.93 26.22
CA PRO A 41 -6.58 9.50 25.48
C PRO A 41 -7.92 9.15 26.13
N ARG A 42 -8.70 10.19 26.44
CA ARG A 42 -10.00 10.07 27.14
C ARG A 42 -9.96 9.24 28.45
N GLY A 43 -8.77 9.07 29.05
CA GLY A 43 -8.58 8.35 30.30
C GLY A 43 -8.82 6.83 30.21
N THR A 44 -8.97 6.26 29.02
CA THR A 44 -9.40 4.88 28.83
C THR A 44 -8.25 3.96 28.40
N GLN A 45 -8.06 2.86 29.13
CA GLN A 45 -7.11 1.81 28.74
C GLN A 45 -7.71 0.90 27.67
N MET A 46 -6.87 0.52 26.73
CA MET A 46 -7.20 -0.47 25.70
C MET A 46 -7.21 -1.89 26.29
N GLN A 47 -8.21 -2.69 25.92
CA GLN A 47 -8.30 -4.10 26.27
C GLN A 47 -7.83 -4.97 25.08
N GLU A 48 -7.20 -6.11 25.38
CA GLU A 48 -6.66 -7.01 24.34
C GLU A 48 -7.75 -7.62 23.42
N THR A 49 -9.02 -7.62 23.86
CA THR A 49 -10.16 -8.18 23.14
C THR A 49 -10.88 -7.17 22.24
N TRP A 50 -10.50 -5.90 22.29
CA TRP A 50 -11.14 -4.84 21.50
C TRP A 50 -10.48 -4.70 20.13
N ALA A 51 -11.18 -4.06 19.18
CA ALA A 51 -10.60 -3.72 17.87
C ALA A 51 -9.42 -2.77 18.05
N TRP A 52 -8.25 -3.15 17.54
CA TRP A 52 -6.98 -2.48 17.81
C TRP A 52 -6.30 -1.85 16.59
N CYS A 53 -7.03 -1.60 15.50
CA CYS A 53 -6.49 -0.94 14.31
C CYS A 53 -5.93 0.47 14.62
N ALA A 54 -6.68 1.31 15.31
CA ALA A 54 -6.23 2.64 15.70
C ALA A 54 -5.12 2.59 16.76
N VAL A 55 -5.15 1.59 17.64
CA VAL A 55 -4.09 1.36 18.63
C VAL A 55 -2.78 0.93 17.97
N PHE A 56 -2.84 0.15 16.90
CA PHE A 56 -1.66 -0.19 16.10
C PHE A 56 -0.96 1.07 15.56
N VAL A 57 -1.72 1.97 14.90
CA VAL A 57 -1.20 3.25 14.40
C VAL A 57 -0.63 4.10 15.54
N SER A 58 -1.35 4.17 16.66
CA SER A 58 -0.92 4.88 17.87
C SER A 58 0.37 4.32 18.45
N ALA A 59 0.52 2.98 18.46
CA ALA A 59 1.71 2.31 18.99
C ALA A 59 2.96 2.61 18.13
N VAL A 60 2.81 2.72 16.80
CA VAL A 60 3.90 3.19 15.91
C VAL A 60 4.34 4.59 16.29
N ALA A 61 3.40 5.53 16.44
CA ALA A 61 3.69 6.90 16.86
C ALA A 61 4.38 6.97 18.22
N LEU A 62 3.92 6.19 19.19
CA LEU A 62 4.49 6.12 20.55
C LEU A 62 5.89 5.53 20.56
N LYS A 63 6.13 4.45 19.81
CA LYS A 63 7.43 3.77 19.72
C LYS A 63 8.51 4.70 19.15
N LEU A 64 8.11 5.60 18.26
CA LEU A 64 9.01 6.57 17.61
C LEU A 64 9.05 7.95 18.31
N GLY A 65 8.27 8.16 19.36
CA GLY A 65 8.17 9.49 20.01
C GLY A 65 7.55 10.56 19.10
N CYS A 66 6.66 10.17 18.19
CA CYS A 66 6.03 11.03 17.18
C CYS A 66 4.58 11.43 17.53
N ARG A 67 4.13 11.25 18.79
CA ARG A 67 2.74 11.52 19.19
C ARG A 67 2.29 12.98 19.03
N ASP A 68 3.21 13.90 18.93
CA ASP A 68 2.97 15.33 18.72
C ASP A 68 2.58 15.66 17.27
N ILE A 69 2.97 14.83 16.31
CA ILE A 69 2.65 14.98 14.89
C ILE A 69 1.72 13.89 14.37
N MET A 70 1.65 12.77 15.08
CA MET A 70 0.87 11.58 14.76
C MET A 70 -0.05 11.31 15.95
N PRO A 71 -1.32 11.79 15.93
CA PRO A 71 -2.25 11.63 17.05
C PRO A 71 -2.42 10.19 17.49
N THR A 72 -2.46 9.99 18.81
CA THR A 72 -2.65 8.67 19.40
C THR A 72 -4.05 8.53 19.98
N GLU A 73 -4.79 7.54 19.53
CA GLU A 73 -6.18 7.28 19.91
C GLU A 73 -6.51 5.79 19.65
N MET A 74 -7.52 5.25 20.33
CA MET A 74 -8.03 3.91 20.05
C MET A 74 -9.31 3.91 19.20
N SER A 75 -9.85 5.07 18.90
CA SER A 75 -11.02 5.30 18.06
C SER A 75 -10.61 5.98 16.76
N CYS A 76 -10.94 5.37 15.62
CA CYS A 76 -10.71 5.96 14.30
C CYS A 76 -11.35 7.34 14.17
N HIS A 77 -12.61 7.48 14.64
CA HIS A 77 -13.33 8.75 14.61
C HIS A 77 -12.61 9.84 15.42
N GLN A 78 -12.19 9.55 16.64
CA GLN A 78 -11.49 10.52 17.47
C GLN A 78 -10.12 10.87 16.89
N MET A 79 -9.44 9.91 16.29
CA MET A 79 -8.16 10.16 15.60
C MET A 79 -8.33 11.12 14.42
N ILE A 80 -9.40 11.00 13.62
CA ILE A 80 -9.74 11.96 12.56
C ILE A 80 -9.97 13.36 13.14
N LEU A 81 -10.71 13.48 14.24
CA LEU A 81 -10.94 14.79 14.89
C LEU A 81 -9.62 15.45 15.32
N LEU A 82 -8.68 14.67 15.85
CA LEU A 82 -7.36 15.17 16.21
C LEU A 82 -6.56 15.62 14.98
N TYR A 83 -6.60 14.89 13.86
CA TYR A 83 -6.00 15.33 12.60
C TYR A 83 -6.64 16.62 12.07
N LYS A 84 -7.97 16.74 12.17
CA LYS A 84 -8.70 17.99 11.81
C LYS A 84 -8.25 19.17 12.70
N GLN A 85 -8.11 18.98 14.00
CA GLN A 85 -7.62 20.00 14.93
C GLN A 85 -6.18 20.45 14.62
N LEU A 86 -5.33 19.54 14.14
CA LEU A 86 -3.97 19.86 13.70
C LEU A 86 -3.92 20.53 12.32
N GLY A 87 -5.04 20.67 11.61
CA GLY A 87 -5.06 21.11 10.21
C GLY A 87 -4.36 20.13 9.27
N ARG A 88 -4.36 18.84 9.63
CA ARG A 88 -3.63 17.77 8.94
C ARG A 88 -4.54 16.65 8.47
N TRP A 89 -5.77 16.96 8.15
CA TRP A 89 -6.76 16.05 7.60
C TRP A 89 -7.06 16.41 6.14
N ILE A 90 -7.05 15.41 5.26
CA ILE A 90 -7.49 15.52 3.86
C ILE A 90 -8.72 14.64 3.68
N GLU A 91 -9.85 15.29 3.41
CA GLU A 91 -11.14 14.65 3.16
C GLU A 91 -11.35 14.53 1.64
N ASN A 92 -10.50 13.72 1.00
CA ASN A 92 -10.47 13.52 -0.44
C ASN A 92 -9.88 12.14 -0.75
N ASP A 93 -10.66 11.24 -1.31
CA ASP A 93 -10.26 9.88 -1.71
C ASP A 93 -9.33 9.87 -2.93
N ALA A 94 -9.37 10.92 -3.79
CA ALA A 94 -8.46 11.11 -4.91
C ALA A 94 -7.07 11.66 -4.51
N TYR A 95 -6.84 11.93 -3.22
CA TYR A 95 -5.50 12.29 -2.73
C TYR A 95 -4.50 11.16 -2.98
N VAL A 96 -3.33 11.50 -3.52
CA VAL A 96 -2.21 10.56 -3.72
C VAL A 96 -1.33 10.60 -2.47
N PRO A 97 -1.42 9.60 -1.58
CA PRO A 97 -0.72 9.66 -0.30
C PRO A 97 0.76 9.32 -0.44
N SER A 98 1.55 9.82 0.51
CA SER A 98 2.95 9.45 0.69
C SER A 98 3.13 8.36 1.74
N ALA A 99 4.26 7.66 1.71
CA ALA A 99 4.62 6.72 2.77
C ALA A 99 4.58 7.41 4.15
N GLY A 100 4.01 6.74 5.15
CA GLY A 100 3.79 7.27 6.48
C GLY A 100 2.50 8.06 6.68
N ASP A 101 1.76 8.43 5.63
CA ASP A 101 0.43 8.99 5.80
C ASP A 101 -0.51 7.95 6.39
N VAL A 102 -1.53 8.41 7.11
CA VAL A 102 -2.50 7.55 7.79
C VAL A 102 -3.81 7.56 7.01
N ILE A 103 -4.24 6.40 6.52
CA ILE A 103 -5.45 6.25 5.72
C ILE A 103 -6.58 5.70 6.60
N PHE A 104 -7.78 6.25 6.41
CA PHE A 104 -8.99 5.84 7.12
C PHE A 104 -10.01 5.31 6.14
N TYR A 105 -10.83 4.38 6.60
CA TYR A 105 -11.85 3.69 5.80
C TYR A 105 -13.23 3.86 6.38
N ASP A 106 -14.22 3.89 5.49
CA ASP A 106 -15.64 3.69 5.78
C ASP A 106 -16.15 2.52 4.93
N TRP A 107 -16.35 1.36 5.55
CA TRP A 107 -16.86 0.17 4.86
C TRP A 107 -18.36 0.22 4.59
N GLN A 108 -19.06 1.19 5.17
CA GLN A 108 -20.50 1.37 5.03
C GLN A 108 -20.86 2.16 3.78
N ASP A 109 -19.91 2.79 3.14
CA ASP A 109 -20.07 3.40 1.83
C ASP A 109 -20.65 2.38 0.85
N GLY A 110 -21.80 2.73 0.26
CA GLY A 110 -22.56 1.88 -0.65
C GLY A 110 -21.79 1.48 -1.91
N THR A 111 -22.49 0.89 -2.86
CA THR A 111 -21.92 0.46 -4.14
C THR A 111 -21.85 1.57 -5.20
N ASN A 112 -22.45 2.72 -4.93
CA ASN A 112 -22.52 3.84 -5.86
C ASN A 112 -21.40 4.84 -5.56
N TYR A 113 -20.35 4.82 -6.36
CA TYR A 113 -19.23 5.77 -6.24
C TYR A 113 -19.63 7.25 -6.32
N ALA A 114 -20.70 7.57 -7.06
CA ALA A 114 -21.18 8.95 -7.18
C ALA A 114 -21.87 9.45 -5.90
N ALA A 115 -22.21 8.56 -4.99
CA ALA A 115 -22.87 8.87 -3.72
C ALA A 115 -21.93 8.68 -2.51
N THR A 116 -20.69 8.25 -2.71
CA THR A 116 -19.70 8.24 -1.64
C THR A 116 -19.26 9.66 -1.36
N ASP A 117 -19.38 10.09 -0.12
CA ASP A 117 -19.26 11.50 0.24
C ASP A 117 -18.10 11.79 1.20
N ASN A 118 -17.28 10.81 1.52
CA ASN A 118 -16.16 10.92 2.47
C ASN A 118 -16.58 11.43 3.87
N THR A 119 -17.87 11.30 4.24
CA THR A 119 -18.40 11.86 5.51
C THR A 119 -18.80 10.81 6.54
N GLY A 120 -18.83 9.55 6.17
CA GLY A 120 -19.27 8.44 6.99
C GLY A 120 -18.45 8.22 8.28
N THR A 121 -18.92 7.29 9.09
CA THR A 121 -18.23 6.90 10.32
C THR A 121 -17.03 6.01 9.99
N PRO A 122 -15.81 6.39 10.36
CA PRO A 122 -14.64 5.57 10.04
C PRO A 122 -14.64 4.26 10.82
N ASP A 123 -14.50 3.15 10.12
CA ASP A 123 -14.47 1.80 10.68
C ASP A 123 -13.06 1.28 10.93
N HIS A 124 -12.09 1.78 10.15
CA HIS A 124 -10.76 1.20 10.13
C HIS A 124 -9.69 2.24 9.78
N VAL A 125 -8.42 1.89 10.05
CA VAL A 125 -7.28 2.78 9.84
C VAL A 125 -6.00 1.98 9.60
N GLY A 126 -5.12 2.51 8.75
CA GLY A 126 -3.81 1.94 8.49
C GLY A 126 -2.75 3.01 8.19
N ILE A 127 -1.51 2.57 7.99
CA ILE A 127 -0.38 3.41 7.60
C ILE A 127 -0.02 3.09 6.15
N VAL A 128 0.05 4.10 5.31
CA VAL A 128 0.48 3.98 3.92
C VAL A 128 1.98 3.60 3.89
N THR A 129 2.31 2.52 3.23
CA THR A 129 3.72 2.10 3.05
C THR A 129 4.30 2.61 1.73
N SER A 130 3.46 2.72 0.69
CA SER A 130 3.83 3.32 -0.59
C SER A 130 2.60 3.66 -1.43
N CYS A 131 2.76 4.59 -2.37
CA CYS A 131 1.79 4.86 -3.42
C CYS A 131 2.54 5.19 -4.72
N ASP A 132 2.10 4.63 -5.85
CA ASP A 132 2.66 4.88 -7.18
C ASP A 132 1.81 5.84 -8.02
N GLY A 133 0.87 6.56 -7.38
CA GLY A 133 -0.09 7.45 -8.03
C GLY A 133 -1.39 6.76 -8.46
N LYS A 134 -1.43 5.43 -8.45
CA LYS A 134 -2.62 4.61 -8.78
C LYS A 134 -2.94 3.60 -7.69
N THR A 135 -1.92 2.98 -7.14
CA THR A 135 -2.03 1.88 -6.18
C THR A 135 -1.45 2.31 -4.84
N ILE A 136 -2.25 2.21 -3.79
CA ILE A 136 -1.85 2.49 -2.41
C ILE A 136 -1.58 1.16 -1.71
N ARG A 137 -0.42 1.02 -1.07
CA ARG A 137 -0.09 -0.09 -0.19
C ARG A 137 -0.16 0.38 1.24
N VAL A 138 -0.84 -0.38 2.08
CA VAL A 138 -1.11 -0.01 3.48
C VAL A 138 -0.78 -1.17 4.39
N ILE A 139 -0.23 -0.89 5.56
CA ILE A 139 -0.11 -1.83 6.68
C ILE A 139 -1.12 -1.47 7.75
N GLU A 140 -1.85 -2.45 8.23
CA GLU A 140 -2.99 -2.28 9.11
C GLU A 140 -2.94 -3.26 10.28
N GLY A 141 -3.29 -2.81 11.47
CA GLY A 141 -3.57 -3.69 12.60
C GLY A 141 -5.00 -4.23 12.57
N ASN A 142 -5.20 -5.39 13.16
CA ASN A 142 -6.53 -6.01 13.33
C ASN A 142 -7.26 -6.38 12.04
N VAL A 143 -6.55 -6.64 10.96
CA VAL A 143 -7.10 -7.23 9.74
C VAL A 143 -7.23 -8.73 9.95
N ASN A 144 -8.46 -9.24 10.07
CA ASN A 144 -8.68 -10.65 10.46
C ASN A 144 -7.87 -11.05 11.71
N SER A 145 -7.82 -10.16 12.70
CA SER A 145 -7.09 -10.35 13.97
C SER A 145 -5.56 -10.41 13.86
N GLU A 146 -4.98 -9.83 12.81
CA GLU A 146 -3.52 -9.73 12.66
C GLU A 146 -3.08 -8.39 12.04
N VAL A 147 -1.77 -8.12 12.08
CA VAL A 147 -1.16 -7.04 11.28
C VAL A 147 -0.94 -7.56 9.87
N ALA A 148 -1.57 -6.92 8.90
CA ALA A 148 -1.52 -7.36 7.50
C ALA A 148 -1.37 -6.20 6.53
N MET A 149 -0.96 -6.54 5.29
CA MET A 149 -0.89 -5.59 4.18
C MET A 149 -2.21 -5.57 3.40
N ARG A 150 -2.62 -4.37 3.01
CA ARG A 150 -3.73 -4.13 2.08
C ARG A 150 -3.23 -3.40 0.84
N VAL A 151 -3.89 -3.65 -0.29
CA VAL A 151 -3.67 -2.93 -1.54
C VAL A 151 -4.99 -2.31 -1.98
N LEU A 152 -4.95 -1.02 -2.29
CA LEU A 152 -6.09 -0.21 -2.71
C LEU A 152 -5.73 0.55 -3.98
N VAL A 153 -6.74 1.11 -4.63
CA VAL A 153 -6.55 2.11 -5.70
C VAL A 153 -6.78 3.50 -5.14
N VAL A 154 -6.07 4.49 -5.66
CA VAL A 154 -6.36 5.90 -5.42
C VAL A 154 -7.79 6.19 -5.88
N ASN A 155 -8.51 7.03 -5.16
CA ASN A 155 -9.93 7.29 -5.38
C ASN A 155 -10.81 6.03 -5.16
N GLY A 156 -10.39 5.15 -4.24
CA GLY A 156 -11.11 3.93 -3.90
C GLY A 156 -12.33 4.21 -3.03
N ARG A 157 -13.43 3.52 -3.32
CA ARG A 157 -14.76 3.71 -2.72
C ARG A 157 -14.81 3.78 -1.19
N PHE A 158 -13.94 3.03 -0.52
CA PHE A 158 -13.97 2.93 0.94
C PHE A 158 -12.98 3.87 1.63
N ILE A 159 -12.33 4.76 0.88
CA ILE A 159 -11.40 5.71 1.46
C ILE A 159 -12.20 6.84 2.09
N ARG A 160 -12.11 6.95 3.43
CA ARG A 160 -12.74 8.01 4.23
C ARG A 160 -11.91 9.30 4.20
N GLY A 161 -10.61 9.20 3.98
CA GLY A 161 -9.67 10.31 3.95
C GLY A 161 -8.33 9.97 4.60
N PHE A 162 -7.49 11.00 4.76
CA PHE A 162 -6.11 10.83 5.18
C PHE A 162 -5.72 11.80 6.29
N GLY A 163 -5.02 11.27 7.30
CA GLY A 163 -4.24 12.06 8.25
C GLY A 163 -2.81 12.22 7.74
N ILE A 164 -2.32 13.45 7.72
CA ILE A 164 -1.00 13.81 7.16
C ILE A 164 -0.08 14.30 8.29
N PRO A 165 0.69 13.41 8.94
CA PRO A 165 1.62 13.84 10.00
C PRO A 165 2.66 14.82 9.47
N ASN A 166 2.99 15.83 10.29
CA ASN A 166 3.99 16.83 9.89
C ASN A 166 5.41 16.35 10.18
N TYR A 167 5.90 15.43 9.37
CA TYR A 167 7.22 14.82 9.55
C TYR A 167 8.38 15.81 9.43
N ALA A 168 8.20 16.94 8.76
CA ALA A 168 9.19 18.01 8.72
C ALA A 168 9.59 18.51 10.11
N LEU A 169 8.67 18.47 11.09
CA LEU A 169 8.97 18.84 12.49
C LEU A 169 9.91 17.85 13.21
N LYS A 170 10.11 16.66 12.66
CA LYS A 170 11.02 15.63 13.18
C LYS A 170 12.31 15.54 12.37
N ALA A 171 12.36 16.19 11.22
CA ALA A 171 13.56 16.26 10.41
C ALA A 171 14.60 17.17 11.11
N THR A 172 15.84 16.72 11.15
CA THR A 172 17.01 17.46 11.68
C THR A 172 17.92 17.98 10.56
N GLU A 173 17.60 17.58 9.32
CA GLU A 173 18.35 17.93 8.11
C GLU A 173 17.33 18.25 7.01
N GLU A 174 17.62 19.29 6.23
CA GLU A 174 16.85 19.54 5.00
C GLU A 174 17.13 18.43 4.00
N GLU A 175 16.11 18.04 3.24
CA GLU A 175 16.34 17.19 2.08
C GLU A 175 17.20 17.99 1.09
N LYS A 176 18.42 17.51 0.86
CA LYS A 176 19.20 18.00 -0.25
C LYS A 176 18.36 17.74 -1.52
N PRO A 177 18.10 18.76 -2.35
CA PRO A 177 17.40 18.55 -3.62
C PRO A 177 18.04 17.32 -4.28
N ALA A 178 17.21 16.37 -4.72
CA ALA A 178 17.72 15.25 -5.48
C ALA A 178 18.59 15.84 -6.59
N GLU A 179 19.87 15.45 -6.64
CA GLU A 179 20.68 15.83 -7.82
C GLU A 179 19.85 15.44 -9.03
N PRO A 180 19.68 16.35 -10.02
CA PRO A 180 18.90 16.01 -11.20
C PRO A 180 19.43 14.68 -11.70
N ASP A 181 18.53 13.72 -11.88
CA ASP A 181 18.91 12.38 -12.30
C ASP A 181 19.65 12.53 -13.63
N LYS A 182 20.97 12.33 -13.58
CA LYS A 182 21.82 12.45 -14.76
C LYS A 182 21.32 11.55 -15.89
N THR A 183 20.59 10.51 -15.54
CA THR A 183 19.91 9.59 -16.45
C THR A 183 18.75 10.27 -17.15
N ASP A 184 17.93 11.06 -16.42
CA ASP A 184 16.83 11.82 -16.99
C ASP A 184 17.32 12.96 -17.91
N ASP A 185 18.39 13.67 -17.52
CA ASP A 185 18.98 14.72 -18.34
C ASP A 185 19.62 14.15 -19.62
N LEU A 186 20.30 13.00 -19.49
CA LEU A 186 20.84 12.27 -20.63
C LEU A 186 19.72 11.73 -21.55
N ALA A 187 18.67 11.15 -20.97
CA ALA A 187 17.52 10.66 -21.72
C ALA A 187 16.82 11.79 -22.51
N ARG A 188 16.63 12.96 -21.88
CA ARG A 188 16.07 14.15 -22.57
C ARG A 188 16.96 14.62 -23.70
N LYS A 189 18.28 14.66 -23.52
CA LYS A 189 19.24 15.01 -24.59
C LYS A 189 19.19 14.03 -25.76
N ILE A 190 19.15 12.73 -25.47
CA ILE A 190 19.01 11.67 -26.48
C ILE A 190 17.68 11.81 -27.23
N VAL A 191 16.56 12.06 -26.54
CA VAL A 191 15.25 12.26 -27.20
C VAL A 191 15.28 13.51 -28.11
N THR A 192 15.90 14.59 -27.66
CA THR A 192 16.05 15.82 -28.48
C THR A 192 16.87 15.53 -29.72
N GLU A 193 18.04 14.89 -29.61
CA GLU A 193 18.89 14.53 -30.74
C GLU A 193 18.20 13.58 -31.74
N ILE A 194 17.43 12.62 -31.25
CA ILE A 194 16.63 11.71 -32.11
C ILE A 194 15.60 12.52 -32.91
N ASN A 195 14.85 13.41 -32.23
CA ASN A 195 13.84 14.24 -32.89
C ASN A 195 14.46 15.19 -33.94
N ASP A 196 15.59 15.81 -33.62
CA ASP A 196 16.27 16.73 -34.52
C ASP A 196 16.94 16.02 -35.72
N SER A 197 17.31 14.75 -35.56
CA SER A 197 17.93 13.95 -36.63
C SER A 197 16.94 13.32 -37.60
N GLY A 198 15.64 13.36 -37.31
CA GLY A 198 14.61 12.73 -38.13
C GLY A 198 14.62 11.18 -38.09
N LEU A 199 15.34 10.58 -37.13
CA LEU A 199 15.40 9.14 -36.94
C LEU A 199 14.14 8.61 -36.22
N ASP A 200 13.74 7.41 -36.57
CA ASP A 200 12.66 6.70 -35.84
C ASP A 200 13.10 6.38 -34.41
N ALA A 201 12.49 7.03 -33.42
CA ALA A 201 12.79 6.87 -32.02
C ALA A 201 12.62 5.40 -31.54
N ALA A 202 11.65 4.68 -32.08
CA ALA A 202 11.41 3.28 -31.73
C ALA A 202 12.55 2.38 -32.23
N ALA A 203 13.04 2.62 -33.44
CA ALA A 203 14.15 1.87 -34.00
C ALA A 203 15.47 2.16 -33.27
N VAL A 204 15.69 3.39 -32.83
CA VAL A 204 16.88 3.77 -32.05
C VAL A 204 16.82 3.12 -30.66
N LEU A 205 15.66 3.15 -29.99
CA LEU A 205 15.48 2.55 -28.68
C LEU A 205 15.70 1.03 -28.71
N ALA A 206 15.20 0.35 -29.76
CA ALA A 206 15.40 -1.09 -29.96
C ALA A 206 16.89 -1.43 -30.13
N LYS A 207 17.65 -0.62 -30.89
CA LYS A 207 19.10 -0.80 -31.06
C LYS A 207 19.88 -0.53 -29.76
N VAL A 208 19.52 0.52 -29.02
CA VAL A 208 20.16 0.83 -27.72
C VAL A 208 19.90 -0.29 -26.72
N SER A 209 18.67 -0.80 -26.64
CA SER A 209 18.32 -1.95 -25.79
C SER A 209 19.11 -3.21 -26.17
N ALA A 210 19.27 -3.48 -27.46
CA ALA A 210 20.07 -4.59 -27.95
C ALA A 210 21.56 -4.44 -27.60
N LEU A 211 22.12 -3.23 -27.68
CA LEU A 211 23.51 -2.96 -27.33
C LEU A 211 23.76 -3.04 -25.81
N LEU A 212 22.80 -2.64 -24.98
CA LEU A 212 22.89 -2.70 -23.52
C LEU A 212 22.58 -4.10 -22.96
N GLY A 213 21.82 -4.92 -23.69
CA GLY A 213 21.44 -6.30 -23.32
C GLY A 213 22.37 -7.40 -23.82
N ALA A 214 23.37 -7.08 -24.65
CA ALA A 214 24.27 -8.08 -25.24
C ALA A 214 25.42 -8.46 -24.29
N LYS A 215 25.15 -9.38 -23.33
CA LYS A 215 26.23 -10.23 -22.82
C LYS A 215 26.52 -11.25 -23.91
N PRO A 216 27.79 -11.48 -24.31
CA PRO A 216 28.11 -12.47 -25.34
C PRO A 216 27.69 -13.85 -24.86
N ALA A 217 26.73 -14.47 -25.52
CA ALA A 217 26.43 -15.88 -25.37
C ALA A 217 27.32 -16.65 -26.32
N GLU A 218 28.00 -17.69 -25.81
CA GLU A 218 28.67 -18.72 -26.59
C GLU A 218 27.66 -19.44 -27.49
N PRO A 219 28.11 -19.95 -28.67
CA PRO A 219 27.19 -20.51 -29.65
C PRO A 219 26.75 -21.91 -29.25
N GLU A 220 25.47 -22.09 -28.95
CA GLU A 220 24.84 -23.40 -28.94
C GLU A 220 24.00 -23.61 -30.21
N ASN A 221 24.20 -24.81 -30.77
CA ASN A 221 23.70 -25.37 -32.01
C ASN A 221 22.15 -25.49 -32.01
N PRO A 222 21.48 -25.35 -33.18
CA PRO A 222 20.03 -25.31 -33.27
C PRO A 222 19.41 -26.70 -33.17
N ALA A 223 18.56 -26.90 -32.19
CA ALA A 223 17.58 -27.96 -32.20
C ALA A 223 16.17 -27.33 -32.30
N GLU A 224 15.49 -27.68 -33.34
CA GLU A 224 14.09 -27.32 -33.62
C GLU A 224 13.19 -27.72 -32.45
N THR A 225 12.39 -26.78 -31.95
CA THR A 225 11.24 -27.07 -31.07
C THR A 225 10.03 -26.25 -31.52
N PRO A 226 8.83 -26.83 -31.54
CA PRO A 226 7.65 -26.24 -32.17
C PRO A 226 7.14 -25.02 -31.45
N ALA A 227 6.56 -24.10 -32.20
CA ALA A 227 5.92 -22.88 -31.72
C ALA A 227 4.90 -23.16 -30.61
N GLU A 228 5.13 -22.58 -29.44
CA GLU A 228 4.16 -22.53 -28.35
C GLU A 228 3.08 -21.49 -28.70
N PRO A 229 1.78 -21.82 -28.50
CA PRO A 229 0.71 -20.89 -28.87
C PRO A 229 0.72 -19.64 -28.01
N GLU A 230 0.52 -18.49 -28.61
CA GLU A 230 0.32 -17.21 -27.93
C GLU A 230 -0.73 -17.35 -26.82
N LYS A 231 -0.34 -17.15 -25.55
CA LYS A 231 -1.25 -17.10 -24.43
C LYS A 231 -2.16 -15.89 -24.57
N THR A 232 -3.37 -16.11 -25.03
CA THR A 232 -4.46 -15.11 -24.95
C THR A 232 -4.68 -14.69 -23.50
N ALA A 233 -4.99 -13.42 -23.30
CA ALA A 233 -5.28 -12.88 -21.96
C ALA A 233 -6.38 -13.73 -21.28
N PRO A 234 -6.24 -14.02 -19.95
CA PRO A 234 -7.20 -14.87 -19.25
C PRO A 234 -8.62 -14.32 -19.34
N THR A 235 -9.57 -15.17 -19.63
CA THR A 235 -11.00 -14.82 -19.71
C THR A 235 -11.57 -14.51 -18.32
N ALA A 236 -12.70 -13.80 -18.27
CA ALA A 236 -13.39 -13.51 -17.00
C ALA A 236 -13.81 -14.81 -16.26
N ALA A 237 -14.12 -15.90 -17.02
CA ALA A 237 -14.44 -17.19 -16.44
C ALA A 237 -13.23 -17.86 -15.78
N GLU A 238 -12.04 -17.76 -16.39
CA GLU A 238 -10.80 -18.25 -15.81
C GLU A 238 -10.40 -17.46 -14.58
N ILE A 239 -10.48 -16.13 -14.60
CA ILE A 239 -10.23 -15.28 -13.43
C ILE A 239 -11.17 -15.64 -12.27
N ASN A 240 -12.45 -15.89 -12.57
CA ASN A 240 -13.43 -16.31 -11.56
C ASN A 240 -13.07 -17.68 -10.95
N LYS A 241 -12.64 -18.64 -11.76
CA LYS A 241 -12.18 -19.95 -11.30
C LYS A 241 -10.97 -19.82 -10.37
N ILE A 242 -9.94 -19.08 -10.80
CA ILE A 242 -8.73 -18.85 -10.01
C ILE A 242 -9.04 -18.12 -8.70
N ALA A 243 -9.96 -17.17 -8.71
CA ALA A 243 -10.39 -16.46 -7.49
C ALA A 243 -11.07 -17.41 -6.48
N LEU A 244 -11.84 -18.39 -6.94
CA LEU A 244 -12.42 -19.43 -6.08
C LEU A 244 -11.36 -20.35 -5.47
N GLU A 245 -10.36 -20.76 -6.26
CA GLU A 245 -9.21 -21.54 -5.79
C GLU A 245 -8.38 -20.75 -4.74
N VAL A 246 -8.22 -19.44 -4.93
CA VAL A 246 -7.59 -18.56 -3.94
C VAL A 246 -8.39 -18.55 -2.63
N LEU A 247 -9.71 -18.48 -2.69
CA LEU A 247 -10.58 -18.53 -1.51
C LEU A 247 -10.55 -19.90 -0.81
N HIS A 248 -10.31 -20.96 -1.57
CA HIS A 248 -10.12 -22.32 -1.04
C HIS A 248 -8.74 -22.49 -0.38
N GLY A 249 -7.75 -21.65 -0.72
CA GLY A 249 -6.39 -21.70 -0.16
C GLY A 249 -5.33 -22.35 -1.04
N ASP A 250 -5.68 -22.83 -2.23
CA ASP A 250 -4.82 -23.61 -3.13
C ASP A 250 -3.59 -22.83 -3.60
N TRP A 251 -3.70 -21.50 -3.65
CA TRP A 251 -2.64 -20.58 -4.06
C TRP A 251 -1.77 -20.07 -2.91
N GLY A 252 -2.05 -20.47 -1.65
CA GLY A 252 -1.36 -19.99 -0.46
C GLY A 252 -1.71 -18.54 -0.10
N ASN A 253 -0.85 -17.85 0.67
CA ASN A 253 -1.12 -16.50 1.20
C ASN A 253 0.01 -15.51 0.91
N GLY A 254 -0.33 -14.20 0.95
CA GLY A 254 0.63 -13.10 0.89
C GLY A 254 1.54 -13.13 -0.36
N THR A 255 2.83 -12.92 -0.17
CA THR A 255 3.82 -12.87 -1.25
C THR A 255 3.98 -14.19 -2.00
N ALA A 256 3.75 -15.33 -1.34
CA ALA A 256 3.78 -16.65 -1.97
C ALA A 256 2.65 -16.81 -2.99
N ARG A 257 1.43 -16.38 -2.64
CA ARG A 257 0.28 -16.33 -3.56
C ARG A 257 0.58 -15.47 -4.79
N ARG A 258 1.05 -14.25 -4.55
CA ARG A 258 1.39 -13.32 -5.64
C ARG A 258 2.39 -13.96 -6.61
N ARG A 259 3.48 -14.52 -6.08
CA ARG A 259 4.52 -15.14 -6.92
C ARG A 259 3.98 -16.32 -7.74
N ARG A 260 3.13 -17.18 -7.14
CA ARG A 260 2.52 -18.32 -7.84
C ARG A 260 1.56 -17.88 -8.94
N LEU A 261 0.67 -16.92 -8.67
CA LEU A 261 -0.26 -16.38 -9.66
C LEU A 261 0.48 -15.73 -10.83
N THR A 262 1.49 -14.89 -10.54
CA THR A 262 2.30 -14.26 -11.59
C THR A 262 3.08 -15.29 -12.41
N ALA A 263 3.67 -16.31 -11.78
CA ALA A 263 4.36 -17.39 -12.47
C ALA A 263 3.43 -18.24 -13.37
N ALA A 264 2.15 -18.35 -12.99
CA ALA A 264 1.13 -19.01 -13.79
C ALA A 264 0.54 -18.12 -14.91
N GLY A 265 1.00 -16.87 -15.04
CA GLY A 265 0.57 -15.93 -16.07
C GLY A 265 -0.69 -15.13 -15.73
N TYR A 266 -1.12 -15.15 -14.47
CA TYR A 266 -2.26 -14.35 -14.01
C TYR A 266 -1.81 -13.02 -13.43
N ASP A 267 -2.55 -11.95 -13.74
CA ASP A 267 -2.39 -10.68 -13.05
C ASP A 267 -2.94 -10.79 -11.62
N TYR A 268 -2.06 -10.63 -10.65
CA TYR A 268 -2.40 -10.78 -9.23
C TYR A 268 -3.53 -9.85 -8.78
N LEU A 269 -3.56 -8.61 -9.27
CA LEU A 269 -4.55 -7.62 -8.86
C LEU A 269 -5.93 -7.97 -9.40
N THR A 270 -6.00 -8.39 -10.65
CA THR A 270 -7.24 -8.86 -11.29
C THR A 270 -7.85 -10.04 -10.53
N VAL A 271 -7.02 -11.04 -10.19
CA VAL A 271 -7.47 -12.18 -9.39
C VAL A 271 -7.91 -11.76 -7.98
N GLN A 272 -7.12 -10.90 -7.30
CA GLN A 272 -7.43 -10.48 -5.93
C GLN A 272 -8.71 -9.63 -5.87
N ASN A 273 -8.95 -8.77 -6.85
CA ASN A 273 -10.20 -8.02 -6.95
C ASN A 273 -11.40 -8.96 -7.05
N ARG A 274 -11.31 -9.99 -7.90
CA ARG A 274 -12.40 -10.98 -8.02
C ARG A 274 -12.59 -11.80 -6.74
N VAL A 275 -11.53 -12.13 -6.03
CA VAL A 275 -11.59 -12.76 -4.69
C VAL A 275 -12.39 -11.89 -3.72
N ASN A 276 -12.11 -10.60 -3.68
CA ASN A 276 -12.78 -9.65 -2.79
C ASN A 276 -14.27 -9.51 -3.13
N GLU A 277 -14.63 -9.50 -4.42
CA GLU A 277 -16.01 -9.47 -4.89
C GLU A 277 -16.78 -10.73 -4.45
N ILE A 278 -16.23 -11.91 -4.66
CA ILE A 278 -16.87 -13.18 -4.27
C ILE A 278 -17.04 -13.26 -2.75
N ASP A 279 -16.05 -12.82 -1.98
CA ASP A 279 -16.15 -12.78 -0.51
C ASP A 279 -17.26 -11.82 -0.06
N ALA A 280 -17.36 -10.64 -0.68
CA ALA A 280 -18.43 -9.69 -0.42
C ALA A 280 -19.83 -10.25 -0.78
N GLU A 281 -19.95 -10.97 -1.90
CA GLU A 281 -21.19 -11.65 -2.32
C GLU A 281 -21.62 -12.72 -1.29
N ARG A 282 -20.67 -13.52 -0.79
CA ARG A 282 -20.93 -14.56 0.24
C ARG A 282 -21.38 -13.98 1.58
N ARG A 283 -20.90 -12.79 1.94
CA ARG A 283 -21.33 -12.11 3.19
C ARG A 283 -22.71 -11.50 3.09
N LYS A 284 -23.18 -11.15 1.89
CA LYS A 284 -24.53 -10.61 1.66
C LYS A 284 -25.62 -11.70 1.62
N GLY A 285 -25.26 -12.94 1.38
CA GLY A 285 -26.17 -14.08 1.31
C GLY A 285 -26.39 -14.81 2.65
N LYS A 286 -25.83 -14.29 3.73
CA LYS A 286 -26.04 -14.72 5.12
C LYS A 286 -26.74 -13.61 5.90
#